data_62d1eac850606f463bc20a2173580d81
#
_entry.id   62d1eac850606f463bc20a2173580d81
#
_cell.length_a   1.000
_cell.length_b   1.000
_cell.length_c   1.000
_cell.angle_alpha   90.00
_cell.angle_beta   90.00
_cell.angle_gamma   90.00
#
_symmetry.space_group_name_H-M   'P 1'
#
loop_
_entity.id
_entity.type
_entity.pdbx_description
1 polymer ?
#
loop_
_entity_poly.entity_id
_entity_poly.type
_entity_poly.pdbx_seq_one_letter_code
_entity_poly.pdbx_strand_id
1 'polypeptide(L)'
;MKFFFYYFILSIFISLYTSKTPYDDLLSWGKDNSLFISDKLGMRYINENNKSYYALDDIPENTLIMDIPYDLMLNRVKAFKLLDNKKLEKTYEEFKKLKFSIDVGFLPASLEQAFLAYILLYVTSKPKYYKKTKFYEYFHYLIDTFETDLDSFPVFFTPSQTQLLQGSLALIDTTLLKELYKEEANNLEKISNKKSFDVDEYMRYRTLTTIKTLNITNITSIVPFIDMFENDPIDYNVNFKLNETNKNIFVFTTHPIRRGSTLYIRSGHFSNNKRFVIYGQTFEKTKDYIEAFQIPMISLMLQKSIKVDDENFEYDESIDLVKKKFYKNALKTYKKLSKYNKEDGSDISAYKLFLKNLQMSREIYDKTTTSDIHREFVKAKDINNVIRVLTFEKNYMDEKIGVLKKFIEKLEKEGNKIKDKKSKENKNQDL
;
A
#
# COMPACT_ATOMS: atom_id res chain seq x y z
N MET A 1 -45.59 23.67 -30.15
CA MET A 1 -45.23 22.75 -29.04
C MET A 1 -43.98 21.89 -29.31
N LYS A 2 -43.83 21.23 -30.48
CA LYS A 2 -42.67 20.40 -30.80
C LYS A 2 -41.31 21.17 -30.82
N PHE A 3 -41.28 22.40 -31.29
CA PHE A 3 -40.07 23.22 -31.33
C PHE A 3 -39.57 23.61 -29.92
N PHE A 4 -40.48 23.93 -28.98
CA PHE A 4 -40.15 24.26 -27.60
C PHE A 4 -39.52 23.05 -26.85
N PHE A 5 -40.02 21.87 -27.13
CA PHE A 5 -39.51 20.63 -26.52
C PHE A 5 -38.12 20.28 -27.03
N TYR A 6 -37.80 20.55 -28.29
CA TYR A 6 -36.46 20.35 -28.87
C TYR A 6 -35.44 21.35 -28.29
N TYR A 7 -35.82 22.61 -28.13
CA TYR A 7 -34.98 23.61 -27.50
C TYR A 7 -34.74 23.32 -25.99
N PHE A 8 -35.76 22.81 -25.31
CA PHE A 8 -35.67 22.41 -23.91
C PHE A 8 -34.74 21.19 -23.75
N ILE A 9 -34.89 20.18 -24.57
CA ILE A 9 -33.97 19.01 -24.58
C ILE A 9 -32.54 19.45 -24.96
N LEU A 10 -32.37 20.29 -25.96
CA LEU A 10 -31.08 20.79 -26.39
C LEU A 10 -30.40 21.65 -25.27
N SER A 11 -31.19 22.47 -24.57
CA SER A 11 -30.71 23.25 -23.44
C SER A 11 -30.31 22.37 -22.24
N ILE A 12 -31.04 21.29 -21.98
CA ILE A 12 -30.65 20.29 -20.97
C ILE A 12 -29.37 19.55 -21.41
N PHE A 13 -29.28 19.15 -22.67
CA PHE A 13 -28.05 18.52 -23.18
C PHE A 13 -26.85 19.47 -23.16
N ILE A 14 -27.03 20.72 -23.54
CA ILE A 14 -25.97 21.76 -23.47
C ILE A 14 -25.60 22.04 -22.01
N SER A 15 -26.59 22.12 -21.10
CA SER A 15 -26.35 22.30 -19.66
C SER A 15 -25.62 21.10 -19.04
N LEU A 16 -25.93 19.88 -19.43
CA LEU A 16 -25.22 18.67 -19.01
C LEU A 16 -23.81 18.59 -19.60
N TYR A 17 -23.61 19.12 -20.81
CA TYR A 17 -22.29 19.14 -21.47
C TYR A 17 -21.36 20.27 -20.97
N THR A 18 -21.90 21.27 -20.32
CA THR A 18 -21.14 22.43 -19.80
C THR A 18 -21.03 22.47 -18.28
N SER A 19 -21.50 21.42 -17.57
CA SER A 19 -21.27 21.34 -16.13
C SER A 19 -19.79 21.16 -15.87
N LYS A 20 -19.14 22.19 -15.33
CA LYS A 20 -17.76 22.08 -14.83
C LYS A 20 -17.67 20.93 -13.85
N THR A 21 -16.68 20.10 -14.05
CA THR A 21 -16.37 19.01 -13.12
C THR A 21 -15.50 19.54 -11.98
N PRO A 22 -15.47 18.92 -10.82
CA PRO A 22 -14.52 19.28 -9.74
C PRO A 22 -13.06 19.28 -10.21
N TYR A 23 -12.74 18.48 -11.23
CA TYR A 23 -11.42 18.49 -11.84
C TYR A 23 -11.14 19.77 -12.65
N ASP A 24 -12.13 20.33 -13.34
CA ASP A 24 -11.95 21.56 -14.13
C ASP A 24 -11.68 22.75 -13.20
N ASP A 25 -12.33 22.80 -12.05
CA ASP A 25 -12.10 23.83 -11.03
C ASP A 25 -10.71 23.66 -10.41
N LEU A 26 -10.30 22.42 -10.09
CA LEU A 26 -8.96 22.09 -9.62
C LEU A 26 -7.89 22.47 -10.66
N LEU A 27 -8.11 22.16 -11.95
CA LEU A 27 -7.17 22.48 -13.02
C LEU A 27 -7.04 24.00 -13.20
N SER A 28 -8.16 24.75 -13.14
CA SER A 28 -8.15 26.20 -13.15
C SER A 28 -7.35 26.76 -11.98
N TRP A 29 -7.62 26.28 -10.77
CA TRP A 29 -6.87 26.65 -9.58
C TRP A 29 -5.36 26.37 -9.73
N GLY A 30 -4.99 25.22 -10.28
CA GLY A 30 -3.60 24.87 -10.51
C GLY A 30 -2.92 25.83 -11.47
N LYS A 31 -3.57 26.14 -12.60
CA LYS A 31 -3.05 27.09 -13.60
C LYS A 31 -2.92 28.51 -13.04
N ASP A 32 -3.89 28.98 -12.26
CA ASP A 32 -3.86 30.28 -11.59
C ASP A 32 -2.70 30.36 -10.56
N ASN A 33 -2.20 29.23 -10.12
CA ASN A 33 -1.04 29.09 -9.21
C ASN A 33 0.22 28.56 -9.91
N SER A 34 0.38 28.84 -11.20
CA SER A 34 1.59 28.53 -11.99
C SER A 34 1.87 27.04 -12.25
N LEU A 35 0.86 26.18 -12.14
CA LEU A 35 0.98 24.80 -12.58
C LEU A 35 1.13 24.75 -14.10
N PHE A 36 2.14 24.06 -14.57
CA PHE A 36 2.22 23.66 -15.97
C PHE A 36 1.70 22.24 -16.15
N ILE A 37 0.76 22.06 -17.05
CA ILE A 37 0.31 20.76 -17.57
C ILE A 37 0.34 20.84 -19.08
N SER A 38 0.99 19.86 -19.72
CA SER A 38 1.05 19.73 -21.18
C SER A 38 -0.34 19.63 -21.79
N ASP A 39 -0.57 20.32 -22.90
CA ASP A 39 -1.78 20.23 -23.72
C ASP A 39 -1.96 18.85 -24.38
N LYS A 40 -0.91 18.04 -24.39
CA LYS A 40 -0.96 16.64 -24.82
C LYS A 40 -1.58 15.70 -23.81
N LEU A 41 -1.94 16.17 -22.61
CA LEU A 41 -2.58 15.36 -21.56
C LEU A 41 -4.09 15.60 -21.56
N GLY A 42 -4.84 14.52 -21.64
CA GLY A 42 -6.27 14.48 -21.35
C GLY A 42 -6.58 13.75 -20.06
N MET A 43 -7.76 14.02 -19.51
CA MET A 43 -8.30 13.31 -18.37
C MET A 43 -9.47 12.46 -18.82
N ARG A 44 -9.50 11.18 -18.45
CA ARG A 44 -10.65 10.30 -18.66
C ARG A 44 -11.11 9.68 -17.37
N TYR A 45 -12.39 9.42 -17.31
CA TYR A 45 -12.97 8.63 -16.22
C TYR A 45 -12.85 7.15 -16.59
N ILE A 46 -12.20 6.37 -15.74
CA ILE A 46 -12.12 4.91 -15.89
C ILE A 46 -13.38 4.28 -15.33
N ASN A 47 -13.90 4.85 -14.26
CA ASN A 47 -15.20 4.60 -13.68
C ASN A 47 -15.69 5.89 -13.00
N GLU A 48 -16.86 5.88 -12.36
CA GLU A 48 -17.46 7.08 -11.74
C GLU A 48 -16.53 7.83 -10.81
N ASN A 49 -15.52 7.14 -10.24
CA ASN A 49 -14.65 7.66 -9.17
C ASN A 49 -13.16 7.63 -9.49
N ASN A 50 -12.77 6.97 -10.56
CA ASN A 50 -11.38 6.83 -10.93
C ASN A 50 -11.08 7.58 -12.22
N LYS A 51 -10.22 8.58 -12.10
CA LYS A 51 -9.77 9.41 -13.21
C LYS A 51 -8.31 9.07 -13.51
N SER A 52 -7.96 9.08 -14.79
CA SER A 52 -6.60 8.83 -15.21
C SER A 52 -6.19 9.76 -16.34
N TYR A 53 -4.93 10.14 -16.33
CA TYR A 53 -4.33 10.81 -17.47
C TYR A 53 -4.15 9.87 -18.64
N TYR A 54 -4.42 10.38 -19.85
CA TYR A 54 -4.12 9.70 -21.10
C TYR A 54 -3.51 10.68 -22.10
N ALA A 55 -2.79 10.17 -23.08
CA ALA A 55 -2.16 10.98 -24.12
C ALA A 55 -3.19 11.40 -25.18
N LEU A 56 -3.35 12.69 -25.40
CA LEU A 56 -4.15 13.26 -26.50
C LEU A 56 -3.43 13.19 -27.85
N ASP A 57 -2.11 13.16 -27.81
CA ASP A 57 -1.21 13.05 -28.97
C ASP A 57 0.01 12.21 -28.59
N ASP A 58 0.82 11.82 -29.56
CA ASP A 58 2.07 11.11 -29.31
C ASP A 58 3.02 11.99 -28.49
N ILE A 59 3.57 11.41 -27.40
CA ILE A 59 4.50 12.10 -26.52
C ILE A 59 5.85 11.38 -26.57
N PRO A 60 6.92 12.06 -26.98
CA PRO A 60 8.27 11.48 -26.99
C PRO A 60 8.75 11.13 -25.58
N GLU A 61 9.72 10.23 -25.49
CA GLU A 61 10.47 9.97 -24.26
C GLU A 61 11.15 11.24 -23.72
N ASN A 62 11.36 11.30 -22.40
CA ASN A 62 12.00 12.41 -21.70
C ASN A 62 11.31 13.79 -21.90
N THR A 63 10.02 13.79 -22.23
CA THR A 63 9.23 15.00 -22.37
C THR A 63 8.67 15.44 -21.02
N LEU A 64 8.90 16.71 -20.64
CA LEU A 64 8.25 17.32 -19.48
C LEU A 64 6.75 17.45 -19.76
N ILE A 65 5.92 16.80 -18.95
CA ILE A 65 4.47 16.81 -19.11
C ILE A 65 3.76 17.58 -17.99
N MET A 66 4.45 17.81 -16.86
CA MET A 66 3.90 18.58 -15.75
C MET A 66 5.02 19.21 -14.94
N ASP A 67 4.83 20.46 -14.50
CA ASP A 67 5.67 21.15 -13.50
C ASP A 67 4.76 21.61 -12.37
N ILE A 68 4.87 20.96 -11.21
CA ILE A 68 4.05 21.23 -10.04
C ILE A 68 4.81 22.12 -9.08
N PRO A 69 4.40 23.39 -8.92
CA PRO A 69 5.06 24.31 -8.02
C PRO A 69 5.05 23.80 -6.57
N TYR A 70 6.18 23.98 -5.89
CA TYR A 70 6.28 23.65 -4.46
C TYR A 70 5.16 24.30 -3.62
N ASP A 71 4.72 25.50 -4.02
CA ASP A 71 3.67 26.22 -3.32
C ASP A 71 2.28 25.60 -3.40
N LEU A 72 2.04 24.69 -4.33
CA LEU A 72 0.81 23.89 -4.42
C LEU A 72 0.84 22.64 -3.54
N MET A 73 2.01 22.24 -3.03
CA MET A 73 2.12 21.06 -2.19
C MET A 73 1.71 21.40 -0.76
N LEU A 74 0.89 20.55 -0.15
CA LEU A 74 0.49 20.70 1.24
C LEU A 74 1.39 19.86 2.14
N ASN A 75 2.03 20.51 3.09
CA ASN A 75 2.78 19.88 4.16
C ASN A 75 2.53 20.56 5.50
N ARG A 76 3.04 19.97 6.57
CA ARG A 76 2.88 20.47 7.92
C ARG A 76 3.28 21.96 8.07
N VAL A 77 4.43 22.34 7.53
CA VAL A 77 4.96 23.71 7.68
C VAL A 77 4.04 24.74 7.02
N LYS A 78 3.53 24.41 5.82
CA LYS A 78 2.58 25.27 5.12
C LYS A 78 1.23 25.30 5.82
N ALA A 79 0.76 24.17 6.33
CA ALA A 79 -0.51 24.10 7.05
C ALA A 79 -0.50 25.01 8.30
N PHE A 80 0.59 25.05 9.07
CA PHE A 80 0.71 25.94 10.22
C PHE A 80 0.63 27.41 9.83
N LYS A 81 1.31 27.80 8.75
CA LYS A 81 1.28 29.19 8.25
C LYS A 81 -0.09 29.59 7.72
N LEU A 82 -0.76 28.67 6.98
CA LEU A 82 -2.07 28.94 6.37
C LEU A 82 -3.19 29.09 7.39
N LEU A 83 -3.10 28.32 8.48
CA LEU A 83 -4.13 28.29 9.49
C LEU A 83 -3.85 29.26 10.65
N ASP A 84 -2.68 29.94 10.62
CA ASP A 84 -2.19 30.82 11.68
C ASP A 84 -2.46 30.22 13.07
N ASN A 85 -2.10 28.96 13.28
CA ASN A 85 -2.61 28.20 14.40
C ASN A 85 -1.49 27.64 15.28
N LYS A 86 -1.04 28.48 16.23
CA LYS A 86 -0.09 28.09 17.29
C LYS A 86 -0.53 26.85 18.09
N LYS A 87 -1.84 26.60 18.17
CA LYS A 87 -2.36 25.41 18.84
C LYS A 87 -2.01 24.13 18.07
N LEU A 88 -2.11 24.16 16.73
CA LEU A 88 -1.72 23.02 15.89
C LEU A 88 -0.22 22.70 16.01
N GLU A 89 0.60 23.74 16.01
CA GLU A 89 2.05 23.58 16.19
C GLU A 89 2.40 22.97 17.55
N LYS A 90 1.77 23.45 18.62
CA LYS A 90 1.92 22.86 19.96
C LYS A 90 1.44 21.40 19.99
N THR A 91 0.30 21.10 19.39
CA THR A 91 -0.23 19.73 19.31
C THR A 91 0.76 18.81 18.58
N TYR A 92 1.40 19.28 17.50
CA TYR A 92 2.41 18.52 16.78
C TYR A 92 3.65 18.22 17.64
N GLU A 93 4.16 19.22 18.35
CA GLU A 93 5.34 19.04 19.21
C GLU A 93 5.08 18.08 20.38
N GLU A 94 3.85 18.05 20.89
CA GLU A 94 3.44 17.06 21.89
C GLU A 94 3.26 15.67 21.28
N PHE A 95 2.62 15.56 20.12
CA PHE A 95 2.41 14.31 19.39
C PHE A 95 3.73 13.65 19.00
N LYS A 96 4.71 14.43 18.57
CA LYS A 96 6.05 13.96 18.20
C LYS A 96 6.80 13.27 19.35
N LYS A 97 6.48 13.58 20.60
CA LYS A 97 7.13 12.98 21.77
C LYS A 97 6.56 11.61 22.13
N LEU A 98 5.44 11.23 21.54
CA LEU A 98 4.79 9.96 21.83
C LEU A 98 5.57 8.80 21.23
N LYS A 99 5.53 7.69 21.95
CA LYS A 99 5.96 6.39 21.46
C LYS A 99 4.71 5.58 21.19
N PHE A 100 4.58 5.11 19.96
CA PHE A 100 3.49 4.22 19.61
C PHE A 100 3.82 2.79 20.05
N SER A 101 2.80 2.09 20.54
CA SER A 101 2.94 0.71 21.00
C SER A 101 2.96 -0.27 19.81
N ILE A 102 2.40 0.15 18.67
CA ILE A 102 2.24 -0.66 17.48
C ILE A 102 3.35 -0.31 16.50
N ASP A 103 4.24 -1.27 16.26
CA ASP A 103 5.24 -1.21 15.19
C ASP A 103 4.70 -1.95 13.97
N VAL A 104 4.29 -1.19 12.98
CA VAL A 104 3.86 -1.72 11.67
C VAL A 104 5.07 -1.63 10.74
N GLY A 105 6.04 -2.51 10.95
CA GLY A 105 7.39 -2.46 10.36
C GLY A 105 7.50 -2.38 8.83
N PHE A 106 6.38 -2.40 8.11
CA PHE A 106 6.31 -2.24 6.65
C PHE A 106 5.65 -0.92 6.22
N LEU A 107 4.95 -0.24 7.13
CA LEU A 107 4.45 1.09 6.86
C LEU A 107 5.45 2.09 7.41
N PRO A 108 5.83 3.09 6.64
CA PRO A 108 6.38 4.28 7.25
C PRO A 108 5.26 4.81 8.17
N ALA A 109 5.32 4.48 9.45
CA ALA A 109 4.53 5.14 10.49
C ALA A 109 5.02 6.58 10.53
N SER A 110 4.70 7.31 9.44
CA SER A 110 5.13 8.68 9.29
C SER A 110 4.26 9.51 10.20
N LEU A 111 4.85 9.91 11.30
CA LEU A 111 4.29 10.92 12.20
C LEU A 111 3.74 12.12 11.42
N GLU A 112 4.40 12.47 10.32
CA GLU A 112 3.99 13.54 9.41
C GLU A 112 2.67 13.22 8.71
N GLN A 113 2.47 11.98 8.24
CA GLN A 113 1.22 11.57 7.61
C GLN A 113 0.06 11.57 8.61
N ALA A 114 0.30 11.04 9.82
CA ALA A 114 -0.68 11.04 10.90
C ALA A 114 -1.10 12.47 11.27
N PHE A 115 -0.14 13.38 11.32
CA PHE A 115 -0.43 14.76 11.64
C PHE A 115 -1.09 15.52 10.48
N LEU A 116 -0.76 15.23 9.23
CA LEU A 116 -1.47 15.76 8.07
C LEU A 116 -2.93 15.29 8.03
N ALA A 117 -3.21 14.05 8.41
CA ALA A 117 -4.58 13.57 8.58
C ALA A 117 -5.36 14.37 9.64
N TYR A 118 -4.70 14.65 10.76
CA TYR A 118 -5.29 15.51 11.79
C TYR A 118 -5.53 16.95 11.30
N ILE A 119 -4.62 17.52 10.49
CA ILE A 119 -4.82 18.82 9.87
C ILE A 119 -6.05 18.81 8.96
N LEU A 120 -6.21 17.78 8.12
CA LEU A 120 -7.37 17.65 7.25
C LEU A 120 -8.65 17.59 8.07
N LEU A 121 -8.71 16.74 9.09
CA LEU A 121 -9.85 16.65 10.02
C LEU A 121 -10.13 17.99 10.73
N TYR A 122 -9.07 18.70 11.12
CA TYR A 122 -9.21 20.01 11.77
C TYR A 122 -9.81 21.06 10.83
N VAL A 123 -9.34 21.07 9.58
CA VAL A 123 -9.79 22.05 8.57
C VAL A 123 -11.24 21.77 8.17
N THR A 124 -11.58 20.52 7.87
CA THR A 124 -12.93 20.13 7.44
C THR A 124 -13.98 20.32 8.53
N SER A 125 -13.60 20.11 9.79
CA SER A 125 -14.50 20.43 10.93
C SER A 125 -14.80 21.92 11.10
N LYS A 126 -14.18 22.82 10.32
CA LYS A 126 -14.33 24.26 10.39
C LYS A 126 -14.58 24.91 9.03
N PRO A 127 -15.77 24.77 8.43
CA PRO A 127 -16.07 25.22 7.08
C PRO A 127 -15.74 26.68 6.78
N LYS A 128 -15.81 27.57 7.81
CA LYS A 128 -15.48 28.99 7.65
C LYS A 128 -13.98 29.24 7.39
N TYR A 129 -13.09 28.41 7.96
CA TYR A 129 -11.65 28.48 7.70
C TYR A 129 -11.31 27.80 6.39
N TYR A 130 -11.92 26.68 6.14
CA TYR A 130 -11.75 25.86 4.98
C TYR A 130 -11.95 26.65 3.67
N LYS A 131 -13.10 27.34 3.54
CA LYS A 131 -13.43 28.15 2.35
C LYS A 131 -12.52 29.35 2.11
N LYS A 132 -11.72 29.75 3.10
CA LYS A 132 -10.80 30.91 2.99
C LYS A 132 -9.37 30.50 2.67
N THR A 133 -9.05 29.21 2.66
CA THR A 133 -7.70 28.75 2.34
C THR A 133 -7.47 28.76 0.83
N LYS A 134 -6.26 29.08 0.40
CA LYS A 134 -5.89 28.95 -1.02
C LYS A 134 -5.95 27.53 -1.55
N PHE A 135 -6.07 26.52 -0.67
CA PHE A 135 -6.19 25.11 -0.99
C PHE A 135 -7.64 24.61 -1.00
N TYR A 136 -8.62 25.50 -0.95
CA TYR A 136 -10.02 25.08 -0.88
C TYR A 136 -10.42 24.15 -2.03
N GLU A 137 -10.10 24.51 -3.27
CA GLU A 137 -10.43 23.71 -4.46
C GLU A 137 -9.77 22.34 -4.40
N TYR A 138 -8.51 22.29 -3.94
CA TYR A 138 -7.80 21.02 -3.82
C TYR A 138 -8.37 20.14 -2.70
N PHE A 139 -8.67 20.71 -1.54
CA PHE A 139 -9.28 19.94 -0.46
C PHE A 139 -10.68 19.44 -0.83
N HIS A 140 -11.48 20.28 -1.49
CA HIS A 140 -12.79 19.88 -1.97
C HIS A 140 -12.68 18.71 -2.94
N TYR A 141 -11.78 18.79 -3.89
CA TYR A 141 -11.50 17.69 -4.81
C TYR A 141 -11.04 16.41 -4.10
N LEU A 142 -10.10 16.52 -3.17
CA LEU A 142 -9.58 15.36 -2.42
C LEU A 142 -10.68 14.64 -1.63
N ILE A 143 -11.52 15.39 -0.94
CA ILE A 143 -12.58 14.84 -0.10
C ILE A 143 -13.65 14.20 -0.96
N ASP A 144 -14.14 14.90 -1.97
CA ASP A 144 -15.21 14.40 -2.85
C ASP A 144 -14.79 13.14 -3.63
N THR A 145 -13.53 13.08 -4.07
CA THR A 145 -13.04 11.93 -4.83
C THR A 145 -12.65 10.75 -3.96
N PHE A 146 -12.29 10.97 -2.70
CA PHE A 146 -11.80 9.93 -1.81
C PHE A 146 -12.94 9.16 -1.12
N GLU A 147 -14.05 9.79 -0.80
CA GLU A 147 -15.17 9.16 -0.09
C GLU A 147 -15.76 7.96 -0.84
N THR A 148 -15.61 7.94 -2.15
CA THR A 148 -16.26 6.96 -3.01
C THR A 148 -15.55 5.61 -3.12
N ASP A 149 -14.28 5.50 -2.70
CA ASP A 149 -13.45 4.29 -2.83
C ASP A 149 -12.98 3.68 -1.49
N LEU A 150 -13.42 4.25 -0.36
CA LEU A 150 -12.98 3.82 0.99
C LEU A 150 -13.26 2.35 1.27
N ASP A 151 -14.38 1.84 0.80
CA ASP A 151 -14.79 0.43 1.02
C ASP A 151 -13.81 -0.57 0.39
N SER A 152 -12.96 -0.14 -0.55
CA SER A 152 -11.94 -0.98 -1.18
C SER A 152 -10.68 -1.16 -0.33
N PHE A 153 -10.53 -0.37 0.74
CA PHE A 153 -9.38 -0.48 1.64
C PHE A 153 -9.66 -1.45 2.78
N PRO A 154 -8.82 -2.47 2.99
CA PRO A 154 -9.06 -3.46 4.03
C PRO A 154 -9.22 -2.89 5.44
N VAL A 155 -8.64 -1.74 5.73
CA VAL A 155 -8.79 -1.06 7.02
C VAL A 155 -10.25 -0.70 7.35
N PHE A 156 -11.13 -0.57 6.32
CA PHE A 156 -12.56 -0.29 6.47
C PHE A 156 -13.44 -1.52 6.28
N PHE A 157 -12.87 -2.68 6.04
CA PHE A 157 -13.65 -3.90 5.89
C PHE A 157 -14.48 -4.20 7.14
N THR A 158 -15.68 -4.67 6.91
CA THR A 158 -16.55 -5.23 7.95
C THR A 158 -15.89 -6.44 8.60
N PRO A 159 -16.33 -6.87 9.79
CA PRO A 159 -15.81 -8.08 10.41
C PRO A 159 -15.94 -9.33 9.51
N SER A 160 -17.04 -9.48 8.76
CA SER A 160 -17.23 -10.61 7.84
C SER A 160 -16.26 -10.55 6.66
N GLN A 161 -16.06 -9.39 6.06
CA GLN A 161 -15.07 -9.19 4.99
C GLN A 161 -13.63 -9.43 5.49
N THR A 162 -13.31 -8.95 6.69
CA THR A 162 -12.00 -9.16 7.30
C THR A 162 -11.74 -10.64 7.57
N GLN A 163 -12.77 -11.40 7.96
CA GLN A 163 -12.66 -12.83 8.21
C GLN A 163 -12.29 -13.63 6.95
N LEU A 164 -12.66 -13.16 5.74
CA LEU A 164 -12.27 -13.79 4.48
C LEU A 164 -10.76 -13.74 4.21
N LEU A 165 -10.03 -12.83 4.87
CA LEU A 165 -8.57 -12.75 4.81
C LEU A 165 -7.89 -13.72 5.81
N GLN A 166 -8.65 -14.63 6.45
CA GLN A 166 -8.10 -15.54 7.44
C GLN A 166 -6.96 -16.39 6.86
N GLY A 167 -5.84 -16.42 7.60
CA GLY A 167 -4.61 -17.09 7.16
C GLY A 167 -3.67 -16.21 6.32
N SER A 168 -4.17 -15.13 5.71
CA SER A 168 -3.37 -14.20 4.91
C SER A 168 -2.57 -13.22 5.75
N LEU A 169 -1.41 -12.81 5.23
CA LEU A 169 -0.65 -11.68 5.78
C LEU A 169 -1.47 -10.38 5.74
N ALA A 170 -2.35 -10.23 4.74
CA ALA A 170 -3.23 -9.08 4.64
C ALA A 170 -4.12 -8.91 5.86
N LEU A 171 -4.56 -10.00 6.52
CA LEU A 171 -5.33 -9.90 7.76
C LEU A 171 -4.51 -9.27 8.88
N ILE A 172 -3.28 -9.74 9.06
CA ILE A 172 -2.39 -9.24 10.12
C ILE A 172 -2.06 -7.77 9.88
N ASP A 173 -1.62 -7.46 8.68
CA ASP A 173 -1.23 -6.11 8.29
C ASP A 173 -2.42 -5.13 8.41
N THR A 174 -3.61 -5.55 7.98
CA THR A 174 -4.85 -4.76 8.13
C THR A 174 -5.20 -4.51 9.60
N THR A 175 -5.09 -5.54 10.43
CA THR A 175 -5.39 -5.44 11.86
C THR A 175 -4.43 -4.48 12.55
N LEU A 176 -3.12 -4.64 12.31
CA LEU A 176 -2.10 -3.77 12.88
C LEU A 176 -2.27 -2.31 12.42
N LEU A 177 -2.58 -2.11 11.14
CA LEU A 177 -2.83 -0.77 10.59
C LEU A 177 -4.04 -0.11 11.23
N LYS A 178 -5.13 -0.85 11.40
CA LYS A 178 -6.36 -0.37 12.04
C LYS A 178 -6.12 0.04 13.49
N GLU A 179 -5.39 -0.79 14.24
CA GLU A 179 -5.06 -0.48 15.63
C GLU A 179 -4.08 0.70 15.75
N LEU A 180 -3.10 0.83 14.84
CA LEU A 180 -2.22 2.00 14.79
C LEU A 180 -3.02 3.29 14.58
N TYR A 181 -3.93 3.31 13.61
CA TYR A 181 -4.74 4.50 13.32
C TYR A 181 -5.63 4.89 14.50
N LYS A 182 -6.18 3.92 15.22
CA LYS A 182 -6.93 4.18 16.45
C LYS A 182 -6.05 4.72 17.57
N GLU A 183 -4.84 4.19 17.74
CA GLU A 183 -3.89 4.68 18.74
C GLU A 183 -3.47 6.12 18.43
N GLU A 184 -3.17 6.44 17.16
CA GLU A 184 -2.89 7.79 16.70
C GLU A 184 -4.05 8.75 17.00
N ALA A 185 -5.29 8.35 16.65
CA ALA A 185 -6.51 9.12 16.88
C ALA A 185 -6.73 9.43 18.37
N ASN A 186 -6.67 8.40 19.21
CA ASN A 186 -6.85 8.53 20.65
C ASN A 186 -5.79 9.45 21.29
N ASN A 187 -4.57 9.40 20.82
CA ASN A 187 -3.50 10.25 21.29
C ASN A 187 -3.70 11.71 20.87
N LEU A 188 -4.11 11.93 19.61
CA LEU A 188 -4.42 13.29 19.10
C LEU A 188 -5.63 13.90 19.80
N GLU A 189 -6.67 13.11 20.11
CA GLU A 189 -7.81 13.54 20.89
C GLU A 189 -7.38 14.09 22.26
N LYS A 190 -6.60 13.30 23.01
CA LYS A 190 -6.08 13.67 24.33
C LYS A 190 -5.25 14.95 24.28
N ILE A 191 -4.30 15.04 23.35
CA ILE A 191 -3.39 16.20 23.24
C ILE A 191 -4.14 17.45 22.81
N SER A 192 -5.09 17.32 21.88
CA SER A 192 -5.84 18.45 21.35
C SER A 192 -6.92 18.98 22.27
N ASN A 193 -7.26 18.24 23.33
CA ASN A 193 -8.40 18.53 24.24
C ASN A 193 -9.73 18.72 23.48
N LYS A 194 -9.92 18.03 22.36
CA LYS A 194 -11.18 18.06 21.62
C LYS A 194 -12.18 17.08 22.27
N LYS A 195 -13.32 17.57 22.71
CA LYS A 195 -14.39 16.75 23.30
C LYS A 195 -15.13 15.84 22.32
N SER A 196 -14.96 16.03 21.03
CA SER A 196 -15.56 15.19 19.97
C SER A 196 -14.53 15.01 18.87
N PHE A 197 -13.77 13.93 18.98
CA PHE A 197 -12.85 13.50 17.95
C PHE A 197 -13.49 12.31 17.24
N ASP A 198 -13.77 12.47 15.95
CA ASP A 198 -14.30 11.37 15.14
C ASP A 198 -13.14 10.48 14.68
N VAL A 199 -13.03 9.30 15.30
CA VAL A 199 -11.97 8.33 15.01
C VAL A 199 -12.13 7.76 13.60
N ASP A 200 -13.36 7.51 13.16
CA ASP A 200 -13.62 6.93 11.84
C ASP A 200 -13.28 7.95 10.75
N GLU A 201 -13.65 9.21 10.94
CA GLU A 201 -13.27 10.29 10.03
C GLU A 201 -11.75 10.51 10.03
N TYR A 202 -11.08 10.45 11.19
CA TYR A 202 -9.62 10.48 11.24
C TYR A 202 -8.99 9.34 10.44
N MET A 203 -9.50 8.12 10.59
CA MET A 203 -8.99 6.96 9.85
C MET A 203 -9.14 7.13 8.33
N ARG A 204 -10.21 7.77 7.86
CA ARG A 204 -10.39 8.13 6.46
C ARG A 204 -9.27 9.07 5.98
N TYR A 205 -9.06 10.18 6.67
CA TYR A 205 -7.98 11.12 6.32
C TYR A 205 -6.59 10.49 6.48
N ARG A 206 -6.40 9.59 7.44
CA ARG A 206 -5.14 8.89 7.63
C ARG A 206 -4.81 7.94 6.46
N THR A 207 -5.82 7.24 5.96
CA THR A 207 -5.70 6.44 4.74
C THR A 207 -5.38 7.33 3.54
N LEU A 208 -6.10 8.42 3.36
CA LEU A 208 -5.84 9.40 2.30
C LEU A 208 -4.40 9.91 2.36
N THR A 209 -3.92 10.33 3.51
CA THR A 209 -2.53 10.83 3.63
C THR A 209 -1.50 9.74 3.40
N THR A 210 -1.81 8.48 3.71
CA THR A 210 -0.91 7.36 3.40
C THR A 210 -0.70 7.19 1.91
N ILE A 211 -1.75 7.31 1.10
CA ILE A 211 -1.70 7.05 -0.34
C ILE A 211 -1.34 8.28 -1.19
N LYS A 212 -1.55 9.50 -0.66
CA LYS A 212 -1.40 10.76 -1.42
C LYS A 212 -0.15 11.56 -1.07
N THR A 213 0.66 11.10 -0.10
CA THR A 213 1.87 11.83 0.29
C THR A 213 3.11 11.30 -0.37
N LEU A 214 4.01 12.23 -0.68
CA LEU A 214 5.38 11.97 -1.10
C LEU A 214 6.36 12.61 -0.12
N ASN A 215 7.55 12.04 0.00
CA ASN A 215 8.63 12.65 0.78
C ASN A 215 9.42 13.62 -0.12
N ILE A 216 9.23 14.92 0.10
CA ILE A 216 9.87 15.99 -0.64
C ILE A 216 10.87 16.70 0.27
N THR A 217 12.15 16.61 -0.01
CA THR A 217 13.21 17.22 0.81
C THR A 217 13.09 16.90 2.32
N ASN A 218 12.84 15.63 2.65
CA ASN A 218 12.60 15.14 4.01
C ASN A 218 11.35 15.74 4.69
N ILE A 219 10.42 16.29 3.91
CA ILE A 219 9.13 16.75 4.40
C ILE A 219 8.03 15.99 3.66
N THR A 220 7.20 15.28 4.42
CA THR A 220 6.02 14.60 3.87
C THR A 220 5.02 15.63 3.37
N SER A 221 4.68 15.54 2.10
CA SER A 221 3.81 16.50 1.40
C SER A 221 2.74 15.79 0.59
N ILE A 222 1.53 16.30 0.62
CA ILE A 222 0.49 15.94 -0.35
C ILE A 222 0.76 16.77 -1.61
N VAL A 223 0.89 16.09 -2.76
CA VAL A 223 1.23 16.72 -4.03
C VAL A 223 0.04 16.61 -4.97
N PRO A 224 -0.64 17.72 -5.29
CA PRO A 224 -1.78 17.70 -6.19
C PRO A 224 -1.39 17.23 -7.59
N PHE A 225 -2.35 16.66 -8.31
CA PHE A 225 -2.26 16.19 -9.69
C PHE A 225 -1.43 14.93 -9.91
N ILE A 226 -0.41 14.65 -9.09
CA ILE A 226 0.43 13.44 -9.27
C ILE A 226 -0.35 12.16 -8.95
N ASP A 227 -1.32 12.26 -8.07
CA ASP A 227 -2.18 11.17 -7.63
C ASP A 227 -3.27 10.75 -8.64
N MET A 228 -3.33 11.46 -9.77
CA MET A 228 -4.23 11.16 -10.89
C MET A 228 -3.59 10.30 -11.98
N PHE A 229 -2.30 10.02 -11.87
CA PHE A 229 -1.68 9.00 -12.69
C PHE A 229 -2.07 7.62 -12.19
N GLU A 230 -2.34 6.69 -13.09
CA GLU A 230 -2.46 5.31 -12.68
C GLU A 230 -1.12 4.76 -12.21
N ASN A 231 -1.18 3.81 -11.31
CA ASN A 231 0.02 3.16 -10.79
C ASN A 231 0.29 1.87 -11.56
N ASP A 232 1.50 1.71 -12.07
CA ASP A 232 1.98 0.41 -12.55
C ASP A 232 3.40 0.15 -12.01
N PRO A 233 3.62 -0.99 -11.37
CA PRO A 233 4.93 -1.31 -10.81
C PRO A 233 5.95 -1.76 -11.86
N ILE A 234 5.51 -2.17 -13.05
CA ILE A 234 6.34 -2.80 -14.09
C ILE A 234 6.34 -1.96 -15.36
N ASP A 235 5.14 -1.67 -15.88
CA ASP A 235 4.97 -1.06 -17.20
C ASP A 235 4.69 0.46 -17.08
N TYR A 236 5.32 1.13 -16.10
CA TYR A 236 5.20 2.58 -15.96
C TYR A 236 5.90 3.31 -17.11
N ASN A 237 5.28 4.37 -17.59
CA ASN A 237 5.77 5.21 -18.69
C ASN A 237 5.98 6.68 -18.29
N VAL A 238 5.77 6.98 -16.99
CA VAL A 238 5.94 8.31 -16.40
C VAL A 238 6.74 8.19 -15.12
N ASN A 239 7.60 9.16 -14.87
CA ASN A 239 8.32 9.31 -13.61
C ASN A 239 8.34 10.78 -13.17
N PHE A 240 8.73 11.03 -11.94
CA PHE A 240 8.88 12.38 -11.42
C PHE A 240 10.23 12.59 -10.76
N LYS A 241 10.67 13.82 -10.72
CA LYS A 241 11.89 14.25 -10.02
C LYS A 241 11.68 15.60 -9.37
N LEU A 242 12.37 15.81 -8.27
CA LEU A 242 12.44 17.11 -7.62
C LEU A 242 13.41 18.02 -8.37
N ASN A 243 12.98 19.23 -8.67
CA ASN A 243 13.91 20.30 -9.06
C ASN A 243 14.53 20.89 -7.79
N GLU A 244 15.83 20.71 -7.62
CA GLU A 244 16.55 21.14 -6.42
C GLU A 244 16.55 22.65 -6.20
N THR A 245 16.43 23.44 -7.28
CA THR A 245 16.49 24.91 -7.23
C THR A 245 15.21 25.50 -6.65
N ASN A 246 14.05 25.16 -7.20
CA ASN A 246 12.77 25.75 -6.83
C ASN A 246 11.87 24.81 -6.03
N LYS A 247 12.32 23.55 -5.83
CA LYS A 247 11.58 22.48 -5.13
C LYS A 247 10.29 22.05 -5.84
N ASN A 248 10.09 22.43 -7.09
CA ASN A 248 8.99 21.93 -7.89
C ASN A 248 9.15 20.45 -8.20
N ILE A 249 8.05 19.76 -8.47
CA ILE A 249 8.07 18.41 -9.01
C ILE A 249 7.88 18.45 -10.51
N PHE A 250 8.88 17.96 -11.24
CA PHE A 250 8.82 17.73 -12.66
C PHE A 250 8.36 16.31 -12.95
N VAL A 251 7.31 16.18 -13.74
CA VAL A 251 6.80 14.89 -14.22
C VAL A 251 7.16 14.76 -15.68
N PHE A 252 7.76 13.64 -16.05
CA PHE A 252 8.28 13.41 -17.42
C PHE A 252 8.05 11.97 -17.86
N THR A 253 7.99 11.79 -19.17
CA THR A 253 7.83 10.47 -19.80
C THR A 253 9.13 9.69 -19.76
N THR A 254 9.06 8.40 -19.43
CA THR A 254 10.22 7.48 -19.40
C THR A 254 10.34 6.66 -20.68
N HIS A 255 9.28 6.60 -21.46
CA HIS A 255 9.17 5.91 -22.75
C HIS A 255 8.28 6.73 -23.68
N PRO A 256 8.37 6.55 -25.01
CA PRO A 256 7.42 7.17 -25.93
C PRO A 256 6.00 6.68 -25.65
N ILE A 257 5.05 7.59 -25.57
CA ILE A 257 3.64 7.30 -25.27
C ILE A 257 2.82 7.59 -26.53
N ARG A 258 2.06 6.61 -27.00
CA ARG A 258 1.17 6.76 -28.15
C ARG A 258 -0.12 7.47 -27.76
N ARG A 259 -0.71 8.20 -28.70
CA ARG A 259 -2.03 8.79 -28.56
C ARG A 259 -3.05 7.76 -28.05
N GLY A 260 -3.87 8.14 -27.09
CA GLY A 260 -4.90 7.31 -26.46
C GLY A 260 -4.40 6.40 -25.34
N SER A 261 -3.08 6.26 -25.16
CA SER A 261 -2.52 5.42 -24.09
C SER A 261 -2.66 6.08 -22.72
N THR A 262 -2.90 5.27 -21.69
CA THR A 262 -2.90 5.70 -20.29
C THR A 262 -1.48 6.03 -19.84
N LEU A 263 -1.37 7.01 -18.95
CA LEU A 263 -0.12 7.36 -18.30
C LEU A 263 -0.03 6.67 -16.95
N TYR A 264 1.01 5.85 -16.78
CA TYR A 264 1.29 5.08 -15.57
C TYR A 264 2.52 5.61 -14.86
N ILE A 265 2.36 5.95 -13.59
CA ILE A 265 3.48 6.34 -12.73
C ILE A 265 4.00 5.11 -11.98
N ARG A 266 5.29 5.08 -11.71
CA ARG A 266 5.89 4.01 -10.94
C ARG A 266 5.37 4.04 -9.51
N SER A 267 4.61 3.04 -9.13
CA SER A 267 4.31 2.78 -7.73
C SER A 267 5.48 2.04 -7.08
N GLY A 268 5.75 2.33 -5.80
CA GLY A 268 6.85 1.67 -5.07
C GLY A 268 6.85 0.15 -5.17
N HIS A 269 7.98 -0.47 -4.78
CA HIS A 269 8.18 -1.92 -4.85
C HIS A 269 7.48 -2.65 -3.70
N PHE A 270 6.15 -2.75 -3.75
CA PHE A 270 5.37 -3.48 -2.77
C PHE A 270 4.83 -4.79 -3.33
N SER A 271 4.74 -5.84 -2.52
CA SER A 271 3.99 -7.05 -2.84
C SER A 271 2.50 -6.74 -3.03
N ASN A 272 1.77 -7.63 -3.70
CA ASN A 272 0.31 -7.48 -3.83
C ASN A 272 -0.40 -7.40 -2.48
N ASN A 273 0.11 -8.11 -1.48
CA ASN A 273 -0.42 -8.07 -0.12
C ASN A 273 -0.33 -6.66 0.49
N LYS A 274 0.85 -6.05 0.49
CA LYS A 274 1.03 -4.68 0.99
C LYS A 274 0.27 -3.65 0.16
N ARG A 275 0.27 -3.79 -1.18
CA ARG A 275 -0.51 -2.91 -2.05
C ARG A 275 -1.98 -2.97 -1.73
N PHE A 276 -2.50 -4.18 -1.51
CA PHE A 276 -3.89 -4.36 -1.14
C PHE A 276 -4.21 -3.67 0.17
N VAL A 277 -3.39 -3.88 1.21
CA VAL A 277 -3.62 -3.29 2.53
C VAL A 277 -3.50 -1.76 2.50
N ILE A 278 -2.51 -1.20 1.79
CA ILE A 278 -2.22 0.23 1.79
C ILE A 278 -3.07 0.98 0.76
N TYR A 279 -3.21 0.44 -0.45
CA TYR A 279 -3.80 1.14 -1.59
C TYR A 279 -5.15 0.56 -2.04
N GLY A 280 -5.65 -0.52 -1.42
CA GLY A 280 -6.86 -1.20 -1.86
C GLY A 280 -6.76 -1.76 -3.29
N GLN A 281 -5.54 -2.11 -3.74
CA GLN A 281 -5.28 -2.50 -5.13
C GLN A 281 -4.29 -3.66 -5.21
N THR A 282 -4.47 -4.50 -6.24
CA THR A 282 -3.52 -5.56 -6.64
C THR A 282 -3.27 -5.49 -8.13
N PHE A 283 -2.15 -6.06 -8.57
CA PHE A 283 -1.78 -6.15 -9.98
C PHE A 283 -1.63 -7.62 -10.39
N GLU A 284 -1.94 -7.94 -11.65
CA GLU A 284 -1.78 -9.29 -12.20
C GLU A 284 -0.31 -9.69 -12.31
N LYS A 285 0.51 -8.73 -12.74
CA LYS A 285 1.95 -8.91 -12.84
C LYS A 285 2.63 -8.11 -11.75
N THR A 286 3.20 -8.77 -10.78
CA THR A 286 4.12 -8.18 -9.81
C THR A 286 5.41 -8.97 -9.85
N LYS A 287 6.55 -8.29 -9.70
CA LYS A 287 7.77 -9.00 -9.37
C LYS A 287 7.58 -9.57 -7.96
N ASP A 288 7.77 -10.88 -7.81
CA ASP A 288 7.63 -11.55 -6.53
C ASP A 288 8.69 -11.04 -5.55
N TYR A 289 8.25 -10.30 -4.54
CA TYR A 289 9.15 -9.77 -3.54
C TYR A 289 9.22 -10.65 -2.30
N ILE A 290 10.34 -10.52 -1.60
CA ILE A 290 10.77 -11.24 -0.40
C ILE A 290 9.73 -11.22 0.73
N GLU A 291 8.80 -10.29 0.70
CA GLU A 291 7.76 -10.12 1.73
C GLU A 291 6.82 -11.32 1.86
N ALA A 292 6.65 -12.08 0.79
CA ALA A 292 5.93 -13.36 0.84
C ALA A 292 6.60 -14.40 1.77
N PHE A 293 7.81 -14.15 2.28
CA PHE A 293 8.48 -15.03 3.25
C PHE A 293 8.04 -14.84 4.70
N GLN A 294 7.33 -13.79 5.03
CA GLN A 294 6.77 -13.61 6.36
C GLN A 294 5.49 -14.44 6.49
N ILE A 295 5.63 -15.75 6.53
CA ILE A 295 4.51 -16.62 6.85
C ILE A 295 4.01 -16.22 8.24
N PRO A 296 2.71 -15.89 8.41
CA PRO A 296 2.17 -15.30 9.64
C PRO A 296 2.59 -16.02 10.91
N MET A 297 2.60 -17.35 10.89
CA MET A 297 2.99 -18.16 12.03
C MET A 297 4.50 -18.10 12.34
N ILE A 298 5.35 -17.90 11.34
CA ILE A 298 6.80 -17.78 11.54
C ILE A 298 7.14 -16.40 12.05
N SER A 299 6.49 -15.37 11.58
CA SER A 299 6.63 -13.99 12.07
C SER A 299 6.22 -13.87 13.54
N LEU A 300 5.09 -14.47 13.94
CA LEU A 300 4.65 -14.54 15.34
C LEU A 300 5.61 -15.33 16.24
N MET A 301 6.22 -16.41 15.72
CA MET A 301 7.18 -17.21 16.49
C MET A 301 8.57 -16.59 16.58
N LEU A 302 9.00 -15.80 15.61
CA LEU A 302 10.34 -15.26 15.57
C LEU A 302 10.48 -13.90 16.23
N GLN A 303 9.42 -13.13 16.44
CA GLN A 303 9.35 -11.79 17.10
C GLN A 303 10.57 -10.87 16.87
N LYS A 304 11.34 -11.15 15.85
CA LYS A 304 12.45 -10.32 15.42
C LYS A 304 12.19 -9.89 13.99
N SER A 305 11.65 -8.70 13.84
CA SER A 305 11.64 -7.99 12.57
C SER A 305 13.06 -7.96 12.01
N ILE A 306 13.25 -8.57 10.86
CA ILE A 306 14.40 -8.25 10.03
C ILE A 306 14.08 -6.86 9.48
N LYS A 307 14.75 -5.83 10.00
CA LYS A 307 14.72 -4.51 9.37
C LYS A 307 15.38 -4.69 8.01
N VAL A 308 14.58 -4.60 6.96
CA VAL A 308 15.04 -4.45 5.59
C VAL A 308 15.00 -2.95 5.33
N ASP A 309 16.15 -2.34 5.11
CA ASP A 309 16.22 -0.95 4.66
C ASP A 309 15.66 -0.88 3.23
N ASP A 310 14.50 -0.25 3.09
CA ASP A 310 13.69 -0.21 1.87
C ASP A 310 14.27 0.65 0.72
N GLU A 311 15.39 1.35 0.92
CA GLU A 311 15.85 2.37 -0.04
C GLU A 311 16.78 1.88 -1.16
N ASN A 312 17.31 0.63 -1.10
CA ASN A 312 18.32 0.15 -2.07
C ASN A 312 18.12 -1.30 -2.51
N PHE A 313 16.91 -1.75 -2.74
CA PHE A 313 16.69 -3.08 -3.27
C PHE A 313 16.86 -3.13 -4.80
N GLU A 314 18.08 -3.13 -5.28
CA GLU A 314 18.41 -3.76 -6.56
C GLU A 314 18.30 -5.28 -6.40
N TYR A 315 17.61 -5.90 -7.35
CA TYR A 315 17.30 -7.33 -7.39
C TYR A 315 18.57 -8.11 -7.74
N ASP A 316 19.48 -8.29 -6.77
CA ASP A 316 20.69 -9.07 -6.96
C ASP A 316 21.08 -9.86 -5.68
N GLU A 317 21.97 -10.77 -5.76
CA GLU A 317 22.55 -11.74 -4.79
C GLU A 317 22.23 -11.56 -3.28
N SER A 318 21.88 -10.37 -2.83
CA SER A 318 21.45 -10.06 -1.46
C SER A 318 20.18 -10.83 -1.05
N ILE A 319 19.29 -11.15 -1.99
CA ILE A 319 18.06 -11.92 -1.76
C ILE A 319 18.40 -13.33 -1.27
N ASP A 320 19.40 -13.96 -1.88
CA ASP A 320 19.85 -15.27 -1.46
C ASP A 320 20.49 -15.26 -0.07
N LEU A 321 21.13 -14.16 0.29
CA LEU A 321 21.71 -13.97 1.63
C LEU A 321 20.65 -13.79 2.71
N VAL A 322 19.61 -13.03 2.41
CA VAL A 322 18.45 -12.84 3.31
C VAL A 322 17.68 -14.16 3.44
N LYS A 323 17.43 -14.87 2.33
CA LYS A 323 16.85 -16.21 2.34
C LYS A 323 17.67 -17.17 3.20
N LYS A 324 18.99 -17.25 2.98
CA LYS A 324 19.89 -18.11 3.78
C LYS A 324 19.86 -17.76 5.25
N LYS A 325 19.88 -16.47 5.60
CA LYS A 325 19.86 -16.02 7.00
C LYS A 325 18.52 -16.31 7.67
N PHE A 326 17.43 -16.09 6.95
CA PHE A 326 16.08 -16.39 7.42
C PHE A 326 15.91 -17.90 7.67
N TYR A 327 16.25 -18.74 6.71
CA TYR A 327 16.19 -20.19 6.86
C TYR A 327 17.07 -20.71 8.01
N LYS A 328 18.27 -20.13 8.19
CA LYS A 328 19.15 -20.47 9.29
C LYS A 328 18.55 -20.16 10.66
N ASN A 329 17.89 -19.00 10.80
CA ASN A 329 17.21 -18.61 12.03
C ASN A 329 15.95 -19.43 12.28
N ALA A 330 15.14 -19.67 11.25
CA ALA A 330 13.97 -20.54 11.32
C ALA A 330 14.38 -21.96 11.73
N LEU A 331 15.39 -22.54 11.08
CA LEU A 331 15.91 -23.85 11.41
C LEU A 331 16.35 -23.94 12.87
N LYS A 332 17.07 -22.95 13.38
CA LYS A 332 17.47 -22.90 14.79
C LYS A 332 16.29 -22.91 15.76
N THR A 333 15.22 -22.19 15.41
CA THR A 333 13.98 -22.15 16.20
C THR A 333 13.25 -23.49 16.14
N TYR A 334 13.11 -24.06 14.95
CA TYR A 334 12.45 -25.35 14.77
C TYR A 334 13.22 -26.51 15.41
N LYS A 335 14.56 -26.47 15.48
CA LYS A 335 15.36 -27.42 16.26
C LYS A 335 15.03 -27.35 17.75
N LYS A 336 14.85 -26.16 18.30
CA LYS A 336 14.46 -26.01 19.71
C LYS A 336 13.04 -26.53 19.95
N LEU A 337 12.09 -26.24 19.04
CA LEU A 337 10.71 -26.71 19.10
C LEU A 337 10.62 -28.23 18.98
N SER A 338 11.39 -28.82 18.07
CA SER A 338 11.48 -30.27 17.87
C SER A 338 11.94 -30.95 19.17
N LYS A 339 13.00 -30.46 19.82
CA LYS A 339 13.44 -30.96 21.14
C LYS A 339 12.38 -30.80 22.21
N TYR A 340 11.67 -29.68 22.23
CA TYR A 340 10.56 -29.45 23.16
C TYR A 340 9.44 -30.47 22.97
N ASN A 341 9.16 -30.85 21.72
CA ASN A 341 8.19 -31.89 21.36
C ASN A 341 8.71 -33.31 21.54
N LYS A 342 9.86 -33.52 22.24
CA LYS A 342 10.50 -34.82 22.48
C LYS A 342 10.99 -35.54 21.22
N GLU A 343 11.26 -34.80 20.14
CA GLU A 343 11.94 -35.30 18.94
C GLU A 343 13.46 -35.22 19.11
N ASP A 344 14.22 -35.78 18.15
CA ASP A 344 15.70 -35.86 18.24
C ASP A 344 16.42 -34.52 18.11
N GLY A 345 15.71 -33.46 17.71
CA GLY A 345 16.26 -32.11 17.50
C GLY A 345 17.23 -32.01 16.32
N SER A 346 17.20 -33.02 15.43
CA SER A 346 17.98 -33.03 14.19
C SER A 346 17.49 -31.99 13.19
N ASP A 347 18.29 -31.70 12.18
CA ASP A 347 17.88 -30.82 11.09
C ASP A 347 16.67 -31.38 10.35
N ILE A 348 16.61 -32.70 10.17
CA ILE A 348 15.49 -33.36 9.49
C ILE A 348 14.19 -33.20 10.30
N SER A 349 14.23 -33.44 11.61
CA SER A 349 13.05 -33.24 12.47
C SER A 349 12.59 -31.79 12.49
N ALA A 350 13.51 -30.83 12.52
CA ALA A 350 13.20 -29.41 12.42
C ALA A 350 12.53 -29.06 11.09
N TYR A 351 13.02 -29.56 9.97
CA TYR A 351 12.40 -29.36 8.67
C TYR A 351 11.03 -30.03 8.53
N LYS A 352 10.86 -31.22 9.09
CA LYS A 352 9.55 -31.89 9.12
C LYS A 352 8.52 -31.11 9.93
N LEU A 353 8.90 -30.58 11.08
CA LEU A 353 8.02 -29.75 11.89
C LEU A 353 7.66 -28.44 11.17
N PHE A 354 8.63 -27.83 10.49
CA PHE A 354 8.38 -26.66 9.67
C PHE A 354 7.42 -26.96 8.51
N LEU A 355 7.62 -28.08 7.81
CA LEU A 355 6.73 -28.54 6.74
C LEU A 355 5.30 -28.73 7.25
N LYS A 356 5.13 -29.38 8.41
CA LYS A 356 3.82 -29.60 9.03
C LYS A 356 3.12 -28.27 9.30
N ASN A 357 3.83 -27.29 9.86
CA ASN A 357 3.27 -25.96 10.13
C ASN A 357 2.89 -25.20 8.86
N LEU A 358 3.70 -25.31 7.78
CA LEU A 358 3.34 -24.74 6.49
C LEU A 358 2.08 -25.37 5.91
N GLN A 359 1.94 -26.69 6.00
CA GLN A 359 0.75 -27.39 5.52
C GLN A 359 -0.49 -26.97 6.31
N MET A 360 -0.41 -26.91 7.63
CA MET A 360 -1.52 -26.42 8.47
C MET A 360 -1.90 -24.97 8.13
N SER A 361 -0.93 -24.08 7.92
CA SER A 361 -1.19 -22.72 7.50
C SER A 361 -1.83 -22.67 6.11
N ARG A 362 -1.38 -23.51 5.19
CA ARG A 362 -1.94 -23.63 3.85
C ARG A 362 -3.41 -24.08 3.84
N GLU A 363 -3.77 -25.03 4.71
CA GLU A 363 -5.15 -25.52 4.84
C GLU A 363 -6.14 -24.44 5.27
N ILE A 364 -5.67 -23.39 5.97
CA ILE A 364 -6.54 -22.28 6.37
C ILE A 364 -7.11 -21.55 5.15
N TYR A 365 -6.32 -21.41 4.08
CA TYR A 365 -6.76 -20.75 2.85
C TYR A 365 -7.89 -21.50 2.11
N ASP A 366 -8.04 -22.79 2.34
CA ASP A 366 -9.12 -23.57 1.74
C ASP A 366 -10.48 -23.36 2.44
N LYS A 367 -10.48 -22.69 3.60
CA LYS A 367 -11.70 -22.36 4.33
C LYS A 367 -12.47 -21.19 3.70
N THR A 368 -11.78 -20.34 2.93
CA THR A 368 -12.42 -19.23 2.23
C THR A 368 -12.66 -19.62 0.77
N THR A 369 -13.92 -19.70 0.36
CA THR A 369 -14.30 -20.02 -1.00
C THR A 369 -14.54 -18.77 -1.84
N THR A 370 -14.45 -18.89 -3.16
CA THR A 370 -14.78 -17.79 -4.09
C THR A 370 -16.24 -17.34 -3.90
N SER A 371 -17.17 -18.26 -3.60
CA SER A 371 -18.55 -17.91 -3.32
C SER A 371 -18.72 -17.08 -2.05
N ASP A 372 -17.92 -17.31 -1.02
CA ASP A 372 -17.93 -16.49 0.20
C ASP A 372 -17.48 -15.06 -0.12
N ILE A 373 -16.44 -14.90 -0.95
CA ILE A 373 -15.94 -13.60 -1.38
C ILE A 373 -17.01 -12.86 -2.19
N HIS A 374 -17.65 -13.51 -3.14
CA HIS A 374 -18.73 -12.90 -3.93
C HIS A 374 -19.96 -12.53 -3.10
N ARG A 375 -20.22 -13.19 -1.98
CA ARG A 375 -21.31 -12.84 -1.08
C ARG A 375 -21.04 -11.56 -0.28
N GLU A 376 -19.79 -11.34 0.14
CA GLU A 376 -19.40 -10.24 1.02
C GLU A 376 -18.97 -8.97 0.28
N PHE A 377 -18.58 -9.09 -1.00
CA PHE A 377 -18.14 -7.97 -1.81
C PHE A 377 -19.03 -7.77 -3.04
N VAL A 378 -19.43 -6.53 -3.28
CA VAL A 378 -20.29 -6.17 -4.44
C VAL A 378 -19.44 -5.71 -5.63
N LYS A 379 -18.36 -4.98 -5.37
CA LYS A 379 -17.51 -4.42 -6.44
C LYS A 379 -16.58 -5.50 -7.00
N ALA A 380 -16.62 -5.71 -8.32
CA ALA A 380 -15.75 -6.68 -9.00
C ALA A 380 -14.24 -6.44 -8.73
N LYS A 381 -13.83 -5.17 -8.57
CA LYS A 381 -12.47 -4.79 -8.20
C LYS A 381 -12.05 -5.42 -6.86
N ASP A 382 -12.90 -5.31 -5.85
CA ASP A 382 -12.58 -5.79 -4.49
C ASP A 382 -12.56 -7.32 -4.45
N ILE A 383 -13.51 -7.97 -5.13
CA ILE A 383 -13.55 -9.41 -5.34
C ILE A 383 -12.22 -9.89 -5.94
N ASN A 384 -11.79 -9.27 -7.05
CA ASN A 384 -10.55 -9.62 -7.73
C ASN A 384 -9.31 -9.39 -6.87
N ASN A 385 -9.27 -8.30 -6.09
CA ASN A 385 -8.16 -8.02 -5.19
C ASN A 385 -8.01 -9.09 -4.10
N VAL A 386 -9.11 -9.45 -3.44
CA VAL A 386 -9.11 -10.49 -2.40
C VAL A 386 -8.71 -11.85 -2.98
N ILE A 387 -9.30 -12.24 -4.13
CA ILE A 387 -8.96 -13.50 -4.81
C ILE A 387 -7.47 -13.52 -5.17
N ARG A 388 -6.92 -12.44 -5.72
CA ARG A 388 -5.50 -12.39 -6.11
C ARG A 388 -4.57 -12.54 -4.92
N VAL A 389 -4.82 -11.84 -3.81
CA VAL A 389 -4.00 -11.95 -2.60
C VAL A 389 -4.01 -13.38 -2.08
N LEU A 390 -5.19 -13.96 -1.88
CA LEU A 390 -5.32 -15.31 -1.35
C LEU A 390 -4.72 -16.38 -2.29
N THR A 391 -4.95 -16.25 -3.60
CA THR A 391 -4.40 -17.17 -4.60
C THR A 391 -2.89 -17.08 -4.68
N PHE A 392 -2.34 -15.88 -4.67
CA PHE A 392 -0.89 -15.66 -4.70
C PHE A 392 -0.20 -16.30 -3.50
N GLU A 393 -0.67 -16.00 -2.28
CA GLU A 393 -0.11 -16.54 -1.06
C GLU A 393 -0.25 -18.08 -0.98
N LYS A 394 -1.39 -18.61 -1.41
CA LYS A 394 -1.67 -20.04 -1.50
C LYS A 394 -0.67 -20.76 -2.45
N ASN A 395 -0.53 -20.25 -3.67
CA ASN A 395 0.39 -20.83 -4.66
C ASN A 395 1.84 -20.77 -4.19
N TYR A 396 2.22 -19.66 -3.55
CA TYR A 396 3.53 -19.51 -2.94
C TYR A 396 3.80 -20.57 -1.87
N MET A 397 2.83 -20.80 -0.96
CA MET A 397 2.96 -21.85 0.06
C MET A 397 3.07 -23.24 -0.58
N ASP A 398 2.26 -23.54 -1.59
CA ASP A 398 2.30 -24.83 -2.29
C ASP A 398 3.67 -25.08 -2.94
N GLU A 399 4.27 -24.05 -3.55
CA GLU A 399 5.63 -24.12 -4.08
C GLU A 399 6.65 -24.43 -2.97
N LYS A 400 6.61 -23.68 -1.85
CA LYS A 400 7.57 -23.87 -0.75
C LYS A 400 7.40 -25.22 -0.04
N ILE A 401 6.18 -25.69 0.11
CA ILE A 401 5.88 -27.05 0.60
C ILE A 401 6.52 -28.09 -0.33
N GLY A 402 6.38 -27.94 -1.66
CA GLY A 402 6.98 -28.83 -2.64
C GLY A 402 8.51 -28.87 -2.58
N VAL A 403 9.14 -27.68 -2.50
CA VAL A 403 10.60 -27.56 -2.37
C VAL A 403 11.10 -28.20 -1.06
N LEU A 404 10.42 -27.93 0.05
CA LEU A 404 10.81 -28.44 1.36
C LEU A 404 10.66 -29.97 1.45
N LYS A 405 9.61 -30.55 0.87
CA LYS A 405 9.44 -32.01 0.77
C LYS A 405 10.62 -32.67 0.04
N LYS A 406 10.95 -32.17 -1.15
CA LYS A 406 12.10 -32.69 -1.94
C LYS A 406 13.42 -32.57 -1.18
N PHE A 407 13.61 -31.48 -0.45
CA PHE A 407 14.80 -31.27 0.35
C PHE A 407 14.91 -32.26 1.52
N ILE A 408 13.82 -32.50 2.25
CA ILE A 408 13.75 -33.49 3.33
C ILE A 408 14.06 -34.89 2.79
N GLU A 409 13.44 -35.31 1.67
CA GLU A 409 13.70 -36.58 1.03
C GLU A 409 15.18 -36.78 0.64
N LYS A 410 15.82 -35.68 0.16
CA LYS A 410 17.26 -35.72 -0.16
C LYS A 410 18.10 -35.95 1.09
N LEU A 411 17.83 -35.22 2.19
CA LEU A 411 18.56 -35.38 3.45
C LEU A 411 18.37 -36.78 4.06
N GLU A 412 17.18 -37.37 3.97
CA GLU A 412 16.93 -38.74 4.43
C GLU A 412 17.72 -39.77 3.62
N LYS A 413 17.77 -39.64 2.30
CA LYS A 413 18.57 -40.50 1.45
C LYS A 413 20.06 -40.40 1.75
N GLU A 414 20.58 -39.23 1.99
CA GLU A 414 21.98 -38.99 2.36
C GLU A 414 22.30 -39.58 3.76
N GLY A 415 21.42 -39.38 4.72
CA GLY A 415 21.54 -39.93 6.08
C GLY A 415 21.56 -41.46 6.09
N ASN A 416 20.73 -42.10 5.26
CA ASN A 416 20.70 -43.55 5.12
C ASN A 416 21.98 -44.11 4.47
N LYS A 417 22.51 -43.44 3.43
CA LYS A 417 23.81 -43.85 2.82
C LYS A 417 24.97 -43.79 3.80
N ILE A 418 24.98 -42.82 4.71
CA ILE A 418 26.03 -42.72 5.74
C ILE A 418 25.91 -43.83 6.77
N LYS A 419 24.65 -44.17 7.18
CA LYS A 419 24.41 -45.33 8.10
C LYS A 419 24.83 -46.65 7.49
N ASP A 420 24.51 -46.88 6.22
CA ASP A 420 24.89 -48.08 5.51
C ASP A 420 26.41 -48.23 5.33
N LYS A 421 27.13 -47.14 5.07
CA LYS A 421 28.61 -47.14 5.03
C LYS A 421 29.21 -47.52 6.39
N LYS A 422 28.74 -46.86 7.47
CA LYS A 422 29.23 -47.17 8.83
C LYS A 422 28.95 -48.61 9.25
N SER A 423 27.81 -49.14 8.89
CA SER A 423 27.47 -50.55 9.19
C SER A 423 28.33 -51.53 8.45
N LYS A 424 28.78 -51.23 7.21
CA LYS A 424 29.72 -52.06 6.42
C LYS A 424 31.14 -51.94 6.94
N GLU A 425 31.58 -50.76 7.37
CA GLU A 425 32.91 -50.54 7.98
C GLU A 425 33.06 -51.29 9.31
N ASN A 426 32.03 -51.25 10.17
CA ASN A 426 32.05 -52.00 11.43
C ASN A 426 32.03 -53.54 11.23
N LYS A 427 31.32 -54.05 10.23
CA LYS A 427 31.34 -55.47 9.91
C LYS A 427 32.68 -55.97 9.35
N ASN A 428 33.48 -55.11 8.75
CA ASN A 428 34.81 -55.45 8.24
C ASN A 428 35.91 -55.26 9.30
N GLN A 429 35.62 -54.72 10.49
CA GLN A 429 36.54 -54.65 11.62
C GLN A 429 36.37 -55.82 12.59
N ASP A 430 35.26 -56.55 12.49
CA ASP A 430 34.97 -57.76 13.31
C ASP A 430 35.34 -59.08 12.59
N LEU A 431 35.95 -59.01 11.40
CA LEU A 431 36.53 -60.13 10.66
C LEU A 431 38.07 -59.99 10.63
#